data_af1f754c0927876ca55790a043791d50
#
_entry.id   af1f754c0927876ca55790a043791d50
#
_cell.length_a   1.000
_cell.length_b   1.000
_cell.length_c   1.000
_cell.angle_alpha   90.00
_cell.angle_beta   90.00
_cell.angle_gamma   90.00
#
_symmetry.space_group_name_H-M   'P 1'
#
loop_
_entity.id
_entity.type
_entity.pdbx_description
1 polymer ?
#
loop_
_entity_poly.entity_id
_entity_poly.type
_entity_poly.pdbx_seq_one_letter_code
_entity_poly.pdbx_strand_id
1 'polypeptide(L)'
;DVLCNREMKFGVFLDYALEQGFDYVATGHYARRMDTPQGAFILRGRDPNKDQSYFLSLMRPDQIARAVFPLGDLLKPEVRVLAEKYGIPTARKKDSQGICFIGQVKMSDFLRHYLPDKPGKIVDTEGRTLGTHNGLHLFTMGQRKGHGVASPREGVAYVVVGKDVQRNRLILGYEDASTRGLYASRAVVGGISNTH
;
A
#
# COMPACT_ATOMS: atom_id res chain seq x y z
N ASP A 1 -1.23 3.04 4.57
CA ASP A 1 -2.69 3.00 4.39
C ASP A 1 -3.41 2.20 5.49
N VAL A 2 -2.89 1.05 5.94
CA VAL A 2 -3.55 0.19 6.94
C VAL A 2 -3.82 0.93 8.25
N LEU A 3 -2.80 1.57 8.84
CA LEU A 3 -2.95 2.39 10.05
C LEU A 3 -3.85 3.60 9.83
N CYS A 4 -3.76 4.26 8.67
CA CYS A 4 -4.62 5.39 8.34
C CYS A 4 -6.10 4.97 8.31
N ASN A 5 -6.41 3.81 7.76
CA ASN A 5 -7.79 3.30 7.77
C ASN A 5 -8.26 3.02 9.20
N ARG A 6 -7.46 2.32 10.03
CA ARG A 6 -7.83 1.98 11.41
C ARG A 6 -7.93 3.21 12.32
N GLU A 7 -6.92 4.10 12.30
CA GLU A 7 -6.79 5.18 13.29
C GLU A 7 -7.52 6.46 12.86
N MET A 8 -7.47 6.79 11.56
CA MET A 8 -8.01 8.06 11.08
C MET A 8 -9.41 7.89 10.51
N LYS A 9 -9.62 7.07 9.45
CA LYS A 9 -10.92 7.00 8.77
C LYS A 9 -11.97 6.28 9.58
N PHE A 10 -11.64 5.13 10.15
CA PHE A 10 -12.55 4.32 10.98
C PHE A 10 -12.21 4.41 12.48
N GLY A 11 -11.31 5.29 12.87
CA GLY A 11 -11.09 5.75 14.22
C GLY A 11 -11.64 7.15 14.38
N VAL A 12 -10.79 8.16 14.50
CA VAL A 12 -11.16 9.55 14.82
C VAL A 12 -12.31 10.10 13.95
N PHE A 13 -12.33 9.83 12.63
CA PHE A 13 -13.40 10.32 11.77
C PHE A 13 -14.71 9.58 11.99
N LEU A 14 -14.68 8.28 12.24
CA LEU A 14 -15.89 7.52 12.62
C LEU A 14 -16.45 8.02 13.96
N ASP A 15 -15.59 8.21 14.96
CA ASP A 15 -16.02 8.70 16.29
C ASP A 15 -16.70 10.07 16.14
N TYR A 16 -16.08 10.99 15.38
CA TYR A 16 -16.70 12.29 15.07
C TYR A 16 -18.05 12.15 14.35
N ALA A 17 -18.15 11.25 13.36
CA ALA A 17 -19.41 11.04 12.63
C ALA A 17 -20.53 10.53 13.58
N LEU A 18 -20.21 9.61 14.49
CA LEU A 18 -21.16 9.12 15.49
C LEU A 18 -21.60 10.23 16.45
N GLU A 19 -20.69 11.09 16.91
CA GLU A 19 -21.00 12.26 17.73
C GLU A 19 -21.92 13.25 17.00
N GLN A 20 -21.84 13.34 15.67
CA GLN A 20 -22.74 14.17 14.86
C GLN A 20 -24.08 13.48 14.54
N GLY A 21 -24.33 12.26 15.06
CA GLY A 21 -25.57 11.53 14.89
C GLY A 21 -25.65 10.68 13.61
N PHE A 22 -24.52 10.44 12.93
CA PHE A 22 -24.48 9.51 11.80
C PHE A 22 -24.25 8.09 12.29
N ASP A 23 -24.84 7.10 11.63
CA ASP A 23 -24.72 5.68 12.00
C ASP A 23 -23.55 4.98 11.34
N TYR A 24 -23.11 5.46 10.17
CA TYR A 24 -22.13 4.78 9.33
C TYR A 24 -21.18 5.77 8.65
N VAL A 25 -20.00 5.28 8.31
CA VAL A 25 -19.04 5.97 7.43
C VAL A 25 -18.90 5.20 6.13
N ALA A 26 -19.20 5.85 5.00
CA ALA A 26 -19.01 5.29 3.67
C ALA A 26 -17.66 5.70 3.08
N THR A 27 -16.95 4.75 2.49
CA THR A 27 -15.67 5.02 1.81
C THR A 27 -15.60 4.37 0.43
N GLY A 28 -14.76 4.92 -0.45
CA GLY A 28 -14.55 4.41 -1.81
C GLY A 28 -13.65 3.18 -1.92
N HIS A 29 -13.48 2.39 -0.87
CA HIS A 29 -12.69 1.17 -0.95
C HIS A 29 -13.40 0.10 -1.78
N TYR A 30 -12.63 -0.58 -2.63
CA TYR A 30 -13.08 -1.79 -3.31
C TYR A 30 -12.96 -2.98 -2.36
N ALA A 31 -13.87 -3.04 -1.41
CA ALA A 31 -14.05 -4.10 -0.44
C ALA A 31 -15.54 -4.31 -0.20
N ARG A 32 -15.95 -5.42 0.37
CA ARG A 32 -17.35 -5.70 0.75
C ARG A 32 -17.43 -5.96 2.24
N ARG A 33 -18.60 -5.70 2.81
CA ARG A 33 -18.92 -6.09 4.18
C ARG A 33 -19.97 -7.21 4.16
N MET A 34 -19.81 -8.16 5.04
CA MET A 34 -20.80 -9.19 5.32
C MET A 34 -21.14 -9.16 6.79
N ASP A 35 -22.44 -9.05 7.08
CA ASP A 35 -22.97 -9.14 8.43
C ASP A 35 -23.42 -10.57 8.71
N THR A 36 -23.01 -11.14 9.84
CA THR A 36 -23.38 -12.48 10.30
C THR A 36 -23.82 -12.42 11.77
N PRO A 37 -24.41 -13.49 12.31
CA PRO A 37 -24.71 -13.55 13.76
C PRO A 37 -23.47 -13.42 14.65
N GLN A 38 -22.27 -13.71 14.10
CA GLN A 38 -20.99 -13.61 14.81
C GLN A 38 -20.36 -12.22 14.72
N GLY A 39 -20.87 -11.34 13.85
CA GLY A 39 -20.35 -10.00 13.65
C GLY A 39 -20.22 -9.59 12.19
N ALA A 40 -19.60 -8.44 11.97
CA ALA A 40 -19.35 -7.88 10.65
C ALA A 40 -17.93 -8.24 10.18
N PHE A 41 -17.80 -8.68 8.92
CA PHE A 41 -16.56 -9.14 8.31
C PHE A 41 -16.25 -8.38 7.02
N ILE A 42 -14.95 -8.18 6.75
CA ILE A 42 -14.47 -7.66 5.48
C ILE A 42 -14.32 -8.80 4.48
N LEU A 43 -14.90 -8.63 3.30
CA LEU A 43 -14.73 -9.51 2.17
C LEU A 43 -13.96 -8.80 1.06
N ARG A 44 -13.33 -9.59 0.19
CA ARG A 44 -12.70 -9.09 -1.03
C ARG A 44 -13.71 -8.33 -1.89
N GLY A 45 -13.27 -7.24 -2.52
CA GLY A 45 -14.03 -6.57 -3.57
C GLY A 45 -14.27 -7.49 -4.78
N ARG A 46 -15.32 -7.19 -5.55
CA ARG A 46 -15.63 -7.93 -6.78
C ARG A 46 -14.54 -7.78 -7.84
N ASP A 47 -13.87 -6.62 -7.91
CA ASP A 47 -12.80 -6.38 -8.88
C ASP A 47 -11.45 -6.91 -8.34
N PRO A 48 -10.92 -8.03 -8.88
CA PRO A 48 -9.68 -8.63 -8.40
C PRO A 48 -8.45 -7.74 -8.66
N ASN A 49 -8.53 -6.81 -9.63
CA ASN A 49 -7.44 -5.89 -9.95
C ASN A 49 -7.46 -4.63 -9.06
N LYS A 50 -8.54 -4.43 -8.31
CA LYS A 50 -8.74 -3.24 -7.46
C LYS A 50 -9.07 -3.58 -6.01
N ASP A 51 -9.14 -4.85 -5.65
CA ASP A 51 -9.40 -5.27 -4.28
C ASP A 51 -8.49 -4.53 -3.30
N GLN A 52 -9.11 -3.94 -2.28
CA GLN A 52 -8.45 -3.13 -1.26
C GLN A 52 -8.71 -3.65 0.16
N SER A 53 -9.28 -4.85 0.29
CA SER A 53 -9.60 -5.47 1.58
C SER A 53 -8.37 -5.58 2.50
N TYR A 54 -7.18 -5.82 1.94
CA TYR A 54 -5.93 -5.90 2.71
C TYR A 54 -5.55 -4.57 3.40
N PHE A 55 -5.97 -3.42 2.88
CA PHE A 55 -5.75 -2.14 3.57
C PHE A 55 -6.63 -1.97 4.82
N LEU A 56 -7.66 -2.79 4.96
CA LEU A 56 -8.62 -2.78 6.05
C LEU A 56 -8.34 -3.87 7.10
N SER A 57 -7.26 -4.64 6.93
CA SER A 57 -6.94 -5.83 7.74
C SER A 57 -6.75 -5.58 9.24
N LEU A 58 -6.50 -4.36 9.67
CA LEU A 58 -6.36 -4.00 11.08
C LEU A 58 -7.61 -3.30 11.65
N MET A 59 -8.71 -3.22 10.90
CA MET A 59 -9.96 -2.69 11.45
C MET A 59 -10.51 -3.62 12.54
N ARG A 60 -11.02 -3.01 13.60
CA ARG A 60 -11.69 -3.72 14.68
C ARG A 60 -13.14 -4.09 14.27
N PRO A 61 -13.75 -5.11 14.89
CA PRO A 61 -15.13 -5.52 14.60
C PRO A 61 -16.15 -4.38 14.74
N ASP A 62 -16.00 -3.51 15.76
CA ASP A 62 -16.85 -2.34 15.97
C ASP A 62 -16.76 -1.33 14.81
N GLN A 63 -15.57 -1.12 14.28
CA GLN A 63 -15.32 -0.26 13.12
C GLN A 63 -15.89 -0.86 11.83
N ILE A 64 -15.73 -2.18 11.63
CA ILE A 64 -16.26 -2.89 10.46
C ILE A 64 -17.78 -2.79 10.44
N ALA A 65 -18.44 -2.96 11.59
CA ALA A 65 -19.89 -2.88 11.73
C ALA A 65 -20.47 -1.50 11.34
N ARG A 66 -19.65 -0.45 11.39
CA ARG A 66 -20.02 0.93 11.02
C ARG A 66 -19.49 1.38 9.65
N ALA A 67 -18.81 0.50 8.91
CA ALA A 67 -18.25 0.80 7.60
C ALA A 67 -19.23 0.44 6.48
N VAL A 68 -19.27 1.27 5.44
CA VAL A 68 -20.02 1.00 4.19
C VAL A 68 -19.06 1.16 3.02
N PHE A 69 -19.09 0.19 2.09
CA PHE A 69 -18.23 0.15 0.91
C PHE A 69 -19.07 0.10 -0.38
N PRO A 70 -19.60 1.24 -0.85
CA PRO A 70 -20.54 1.28 -1.98
C PRO A 70 -19.96 0.75 -3.29
N LEU A 71 -18.62 0.74 -3.43
CA LEU A 71 -17.93 0.28 -4.64
C LEU A 71 -17.56 -1.20 -4.62
N GLY A 72 -17.82 -1.90 -3.52
CA GLY A 72 -17.35 -3.26 -3.31
C GLY A 72 -17.86 -4.29 -4.32
N ASP A 73 -19.07 -4.11 -4.82
CA ASP A 73 -19.72 -5.00 -5.79
C ASP A 73 -19.59 -4.52 -7.24
N LEU A 74 -18.78 -3.50 -7.50
CA LEU A 74 -18.58 -2.91 -8.82
C LEU A 74 -17.16 -3.16 -9.36
N LEU A 75 -17.05 -3.35 -10.66
CA LEU A 75 -15.77 -3.31 -11.36
C LEU A 75 -15.36 -1.84 -11.59
N LYS A 76 -14.06 -1.57 -11.59
CA LYS A 76 -13.55 -0.21 -11.82
C LYS A 76 -14.07 0.46 -13.11
N PRO A 77 -14.20 -0.25 -14.26
CA PRO A 77 -14.81 0.32 -15.45
C PRO A 77 -16.28 0.72 -15.22
N GLU A 78 -17.07 -0.11 -14.51
CA GLU A 78 -18.47 0.19 -14.18
C GLU A 78 -18.58 1.48 -13.35
N VAL A 79 -17.71 1.63 -12.35
CA VAL A 79 -17.65 2.85 -11.52
C VAL A 79 -17.36 4.09 -12.36
N ARG A 80 -16.46 3.99 -13.36
CA ARG A 80 -16.17 5.12 -14.25
C ARG A 80 -17.36 5.49 -15.13
N VAL A 81 -18.07 4.51 -15.67
CA VAL A 81 -19.30 4.75 -16.46
C VAL A 81 -20.36 5.44 -15.59
N LEU A 82 -20.56 4.97 -14.37
CA LEU A 82 -21.50 5.62 -13.43
C LEU A 82 -21.06 7.04 -13.08
N ALA A 83 -19.77 7.25 -12.83
CA ALA A 83 -19.24 8.58 -12.53
C ALA A 83 -19.45 9.58 -13.70
N GLU A 84 -19.27 9.13 -14.94
CA GLU A 84 -19.57 9.93 -16.13
C GLU A 84 -21.07 10.21 -16.28
N LYS A 85 -21.91 9.16 -16.10
CA LYS A 85 -23.36 9.28 -16.16
C LYS A 85 -23.92 10.32 -15.17
N TYR A 86 -23.35 10.37 -13.98
CA TYR A 86 -23.77 11.32 -12.92
C TYR A 86 -22.99 12.64 -12.95
N GLY A 87 -22.19 12.89 -13.97
CA GLY A 87 -21.47 14.16 -14.14
C GLY A 87 -20.42 14.44 -13.05
N ILE A 88 -19.84 13.38 -12.45
CA ILE A 88 -18.84 13.56 -11.39
C ILE A 88 -17.56 14.16 -12.00
N PRO A 89 -17.08 15.35 -11.55
CA PRO A 89 -15.96 16.04 -12.17
C PRO A 89 -14.66 15.23 -12.25
N THR A 90 -14.50 14.27 -11.36
CA THR A 90 -13.31 13.40 -11.27
C THR A 90 -13.44 12.08 -12.03
N ALA A 91 -14.52 11.86 -12.79
CA ALA A 91 -14.80 10.61 -13.51
C ALA A 91 -13.62 10.14 -14.38
N ARG A 92 -12.93 11.07 -15.06
CA ARG A 92 -11.78 10.79 -15.94
C ARG A 92 -10.42 10.95 -15.27
N LYS A 93 -10.39 11.35 -13.99
CA LYS A 93 -9.13 11.51 -13.26
C LYS A 93 -8.42 10.16 -13.13
N LYS A 94 -7.11 10.14 -13.41
CA LYS A 94 -6.26 8.97 -13.12
C LYS A 94 -6.29 8.65 -11.63
N ASP A 95 -6.12 7.37 -11.29
CA ASP A 95 -6.03 6.97 -9.90
C ASP A 95 -4.93 7.75 -9.18
N SER A 96 -5.22 8.19 -7.97
CA SER A 96 -4.27 8.98 -7.18
C SER A 96 -3.03 8.13 -6.88
N GLN A 97 -1.88 8.67 -7.24
CA GLN A 97 -0.58 8.13 -6.88
C GLN A 97 0.06 9.12 -5.91
N GLY A 98 -0.06 8.86 -4.62
CA GLY A 98 0.48 9.77 -3.61
C GLY A 98 -0.12 9.54 -2.24
N ILE A 99 0.31 10.37 -1.28
CA ILE A 99 -0.18 10.32 0.10
C ILE A 99 -1.53 11.04 0.15
N CYS A 100 -2.55 10.37 0.70
CA CYS A 100 -3.86 10.96 0.90
C CYS A 100 -3.74 12.24 1.75
N PHE A 101 -4.53 13.27 1.43
CA PHE A 101 -4.60 14.59 2.09
C PHE A 101 -3.38 15.51 1.90
N ILE A 102 -2.23 15.03 1.45
CA ILE A 102 -1.02 15.86 1.25
C ILE A 102 -0.93 16.39 -0.20
N GLY A 103 -1.73 15.82 -1.11
CA GLY A 103 -1.75 16.24 -2.52
C GLY A 103 -0.68 15.56 -3.37
N GLN A 104 -0.27 16.22 -4.46
CA GLN A 104 0.70 15.67 -5.43
C GLN A 104 2.14 15.96 -5.00
N VAL A 105 2.53 15.47 -3.83
CA VAL A 105 3.91 15.55 -3.35
C VAL A 105 4.58 14.20 -3.59
N LYS A 106 5.79 14.22 -4.15
CA LYS A 106 6.58 12.98 -4.26
C LYS A 106 6.90 12.47 -2.86
N MET A 107 6.73 11.17 -2.64
CA MET A 107 7.01 10.53 -1.35
C MET A 107 8.44 10.83 -0.85
N SER A 108 9.42 10.83 -1.75
CA SER A 108 10.81 11.17 -1.42
C SER A 108 10.95 12.58 -0.86
N ASP A 109 10.25 13.56 -1.45
CA ASP A 109 10.35 14.96 -1.04
C ASP A 109 9.63 15.17 0.30
N PHE A 110 8.50 14.51 0.49
CA PHE A 110 7.80 14.49 1.79
C PHE A 110 8.67 13.88 2.89
N LEU A 111 9.28 12.72 2.63
CA LEU A 111 10.10 12.03 3.62
C LEU A 111 11.35 12.83 4.02
N ARG A 112 11.94 13.62 3.11
CA ARG A 112 13.10 14.47 3.42
C ARG A 112 12.86 15.52 4.50
N HIS A 113 11.61 15.94 4.72
CA HIS A 113 11.28 16.85 5.82
C HIS A 113 11.43 16.19 7.20
N TYR A 114 11.33 14.87 7.28
CA TYR A 114 11.38 14.10 8.52
C TYR A 114 12.64 13.24 8.65
N LEU A 115 13.18 12.80 7.52
CA LEU A 115 14.31 11.89 7.45
C LEU A 115 15.37 12.48 6.51
N PRO A 116 16.49 12.97 7.04
CA PRO A 116 17.56 13.52 6.21
C PRO A 116 18.13 12.46 5.28
N ASP A 117 18.59 12.89 4.11
CA ASP A 117 19.31 12.03 3.19
C ASP A 117 20.56 11.47 3.89
N LYS A 118 20.75 10.16 3.79
CA LYS A 118 21.94 9.44 4.25
C LYS A 118 22.52 8.65 3.09
N PRO A 119 23.40 9.27 2.26
CA PRO A 119 23.97 8.63 1.09
C PRO A 119 24.75 7.36 1.44
N GLY A 120 24.64 6.34 0.60
CA GLY A 120 25.31 5.07 0.77
C GLY A 120 25.52 4.35 -0.56
N LYS A 121 26.16 3.18 -0.50
CA LYS A 121 26.47 2.40 -1.69
C LYS A 121 25.30 1.50 -2.08
N ILE A 122 25.09 1.36 -3.39
CA ILE A 122 24.29 0.29 -3.98
C ILE A 122 25.27 -0.80 -4.38
N VAL A 123 25.02 -2.03 -3.93
CA VAL A 123 25.88 -3.19 -4.21
C VAL A 123 25.04 -4.35 -4.76
N ASP A 124 25.68 -5.28 -5.48
CA ASP A 124 25.04 -6.54 -5.83
C ASP A 124 25.12 -7.57 -4.68
N THR A 125 24.59 -8.77 -4.91
CA THR A 125 24.61 -9.88 -3.95
C THR A 125 26.02 -10.40 -3.65
N GLU A 126 27.02 -10.07 -4.47
CA GLU A 126 28.44 -10.41 -4.28
C GLU A 126 29.24 -9.27 -3.59
N GLY A 127 28.58 -8.12 -3.34
CA GLY A 127 29.19 -6.95 -2.70
C GLY A 127 29.88 -5.98 -3.64
N ARG A 128 29.80 -6.20 -4.97
CA ARG A 128 30.36 -5.26 -5.96
C ARG A 128 29.52 -3.99 -5.99
N THR A 129 30.17 -2.85 -6.02
CA THR A 129 29.49 -1.54 -6.06
C THR A 129 28.88 -1.30 -7.46
N LEU A 130 27.59 -1.02 -7.48
CA LEU A 130 26.81 -0.71 -8.68
C LEU A 130 26.48 0.78 -8.81
N GLY A 131 26.48 1.52 -7.68
CA GLY A 131 26.11 2.93 -7.65
C GLY A 131 25.99 3.47 -6.24
N THR A 132 25.24 4.56 -6.10
CA THR A 132 24.98 5.21 -4.81
C THR A 132 23.48 5.50 -4.65
N HIS A 133 23.02 5.59 -3.41
CA HIS A 133 21.65 6.01 -3.06
C HIS A 133 21.68 7.16 -2.05
N ASN A 134 20.58 7.90 -1.94
CA ASN A 134 20.44 9.03 -1.01
C ASN A 134 19.89 8.65 0.38
N GLY A 135 19.43 7.42 0.54
CA GLY A 135 18.92 6.92 1.83
C GLY A 135 18.18 5.59 1.68
N LEU A 136 18.43 4.65 2.59
CA LEU A 136 17.78 3.32 2.59
C LEU A 136 16.27 3.38 2.81
N HIS A 137 15.77 4.45 3.45
CA HIS A 137 14.35 4.69 3.70
C HIS A 137 13.55 4.95 2.41
N LEU A 138 14.23 5.34 1.32
CA LEU A 138 13.60 5.61 0.02
C LEU A 138 13.29 4.34 -0.78
N PHE A 139 13.71 3.17 -0.32
CA PHE A 139 13.58 1.92 -1.06
C PHE A 139 12.73 0.89 -0.31
N THR A 140 12.07 0.03 -1.07
CA THR A 140 11.27 -1.09 -0.54
C THR A 140 11.83 -2.40 -1.09
N MET A 141 11.73 -3.49 -0.33
CA MET A 141 12.09 -4.84 -0.80
C MET A 141 11.26 -5.18 -2.05
N GLY A 142 11.89 -5.79 -3.04
CA GLY A 142 11.27 -6.11 -4.33
C GLY A 142 11.14 -4.92 -5.31
N GLN A 143 11.58 -3.71 -4.94
CA GLN A 143 11.49 -2.54 -5.82
C GLN A 143 12.36 -2.70 -7.07
N ARG A 144 11.73 -2.55 -8.26
CA ARG A 144 12.38 -2.71 -9.59
C ARG A 144 12.90 -1.41 -10.20
N LYS A 145 12.37 -0.26 -9.79
CA LYS A 145 12.64 1.05 -10.41
C LYS A 145 13.03 2.07 -9.36
N GLY A 146 13.70 3.15 -9.80
CA GLY A 146 14.04 4.28 -8.92
C GLY A 146 15.36 4.13 -8.15
N HIS A 147 16.08 3.03 -8.27
CA HIS A 147 17.43 2.86 -7.71
C HIS A 147 18.55 3.37 -8.65
N GLY A 148 18.22 3.72 -9.90
CA GLY A 148 19.16 4.35 -10.82
C GLY A 148 20.23 3.41 -11.42
N VAL A 149 20.14 2.11 -11.20
CA VAL A 149 21.08 1.12 -11.72
C VAL A 149 20.42 0.32 -12.85
N ALA A 150 21.04 0.34 -14.03
CA ALA A 150 20.62 -0.48 -15.16
C ALA A 150 21.14 -1.92 -15.01
N SER A 151 20.30 -2.90 -15.36
CA SER A 151 20.74 -4.29 -15.42
C SER A 151 21.56 -4.52 -16.70
N PRO A 152 22.74 -5.18 -16.60
CA PRO A 152 23.49 -5.59 -17.77
C PRO A 152 22.91 -6.85 -18.46
N ARG A 153 21.94 -7.52 -17.82
CA ARG A 153 21.25 -8.70 -18.40
C ARG A 153 20.00 -8.26 -19.14
N GLU A 154 19.93 -8.59 -20.42
CA GLU A 154 18.75 -8.30 -21.23
C GLU A 154 17.51 -9.04 -20.69
N GLY A 155 16.39 -8.32 -20.59
CA GLY A 155 15.12 -8.86 -20.10
C GLY A 155 15.04 -9.12 -18.60
N VAL A 156 16.13 -8.98 -17.83
CA VAL A 156 16.15 -9.25 -16.39
C VAL A 156 16.46 -7.96 -15.61
N ALA A 157 15.53 -7.51 -14.80
CA ALA A 157 15.69 -6.30 -14.00
C ALA A 157 16.53 -6.54 -12.75
N TYR A 158 17.21 -5.51 -12.27
CA TYR A 158 17.64 -5.46 -10.88
C TYR A 158 16.44 -5.14 -9.97
N VAL A 159 16.40 -5.79 -8.83
CA VAL A 159 15.42 -5.55 -7.76
C VAL A 159 16.11 -5.42 -6.41
N VAL A 160 15.49 -4.67 -5.50
CA VAL A 160 15.98 -4.56 -4.12
C VAL A 160 15.74 -5.88 -3.40
N VAL A 161 16.82 -6.56 -2.99
CA VAL A 161 16.78 -7.84 -2.28
C VAL A 161 17.27 -7.74 -0.83
N GLY A 162 17.81 -6.57 -0.43
CA GLY A 162 18.28 -6.37 0.93
C GLY A 162 18.65 -4.92 1.25
N LYS A 163 18.71 -4.65 2.55
CA LYS A 163 19.22 -3.39 3.12
C LYS A 163 20.19 -3.72 4.25
N ASP A 164 21.47 -3.42 4.08
CA ASP A 164 22.46 -3.48 5.15
C ASP A 164 22.49 -2.13 5.87
N VAL A 165 21.71 -2.01 6.93
CA VAL A 165 21.56 -0.77 7.68
C VAL A 165 22.86 -0.36 8.39
N GLN A 166 23.63 -1.34 8.88
CA GLN A 166 24.89 -1.08 9.61
C GLN A 166 25.96 -0.46 8.70
N ARG A 167 26.06 -0.96 7.45
CA ARG A 167 27.03 -0.45 6.47
C ARG A 167 26.42 0.56 5.49
N ASN A 168 25.14 0.92 5.69
CA ASN A 168 24.39 1.83 4.83
C ASN A 168 24.47 1.44 3.35
N ARG A 169 24.16 0.15 3.04
CA ARG A 169 24.20 -0.39 1.68
C ARG A 169 22.83 -0.90 1.24
N LEU A 170 22.44 -0.55 0.03
CA LEU A 170 21.30 -1.13 -0.67
C LEU A 170 21.80 -2.31 -1.49
N ILE A 171 21.16 -3.48 -1.35
CA ILE A 171 21.56 -4.70 -2.04
C ILE A 171 20.57 -4.97 -3.18
N LEU A 172 21.09 -5.05 -4.40
CA LEU A 172 20.32 -5.43 -5.58
C LEU A 172 20.66 -6.86 -6.01
N GLY A 173 19.64 -7.58 -6.45
CA GLY A 173 19.78 -8.88 -7.11
C GLY A 173 19.01 -8.88 -8.42
N TYR A 174 19.25 -9.86 -9.28
CA TYR A 174 18.45 -10.07 -10.47
C TYR A 174 17.03 -10.57 -10.10
N GLU A 175 16.04 -10.18 -10.88
CA GLU A 175 14.67 -10.67 -10.70
C GLU A 175 14.56 -12.08 -11.27
N ASP A 176 15.04 -13.06 -10.53
CA ASP A 176 14.90 -14.47 -10.87
C ASP A 176 14.58 -15.31 -9.61
N ALA A 177 14.03 -16.51 -9.81
CA ALA A 177 13.58 -17.38 -8.72
C ALA A 177 14.72 -17.88 -7.81
N SER A 178 15.98 -17.86 -8.31
CA SER A 178 17.16 -18.29 -7.56
C SER A 178 17.76 -17.17 -6.70
N THR A 179 17.36 -15.93 -6.92
CA THR A 179 17.95 -14.78 -6.24
C THR A 179 17.60 -14.77 -4.75
N ARG A 180 18.62 -14.98 -3.93
CA ARG A 180 18.48 -14.99 -2.48
C ARG A 180 17.93 -13.66 -1.96
N GLY A 181 16.92 -13.74 -1.08
CA GLY A 181 16.29 -12.56 -0.47
C GLY A 181 15.09 -12.02 -1.25
N LEU A 182 14.83 -12.52 -2.47
CA LEU A 182 13.66 -12.12 -3.25
C LEU A 182 12.44 -12.98 -2.95
N TYR A 183 12.65 -14.29 -2.81
CA TYR A 183 11.58 -15.24 -2.48
C TYR A 183 11.92 -16.02 -1.22
N ALA A 184 10.90 -16.40 -0.46
CA ALA A 184 11.00 -17.24 0.72
C ALA A 184 9.94 -18.33 0.67
N SER A 185 10.32 -19.56 1.01
CA SER A 185 9.39 -20.69 1.16
C SER A 185 8.70 -20.72 2.53
N ARG A 186 9.19 -19.93 3.47
CA ARG A 186 8.64 -19.83 4.84
C ARG A 186 8.62 -18.38 5.28
N ALA A 187 7.53 -17.98 5.96
CA ALA A 187 7.41 -16.69 6.62
C ALA A 187 7.01 -16.92 8.08
N VAL A 188 7.63 -16.18 8.99
CA VAL A 188 7.17 -16.10 10.38
C VAL A 188 6.28 -14.87 10.48
N VAL A 189 5.04 -15.07 10.87
CA VAL A 189 4.04 -14.01 11.00
C VAL A 189 3.79 -13.74 12.47
N GLY A 190 3.82 -12.49 12.87
CA GLY A 190 3.44 -12.02 14.20
C GLY A 190 2.34 -10.96 14.11
N GLY A 191 1.65 -10.69 15.23
CA GLY A 191 0.61 -9.66 15.26
C GLY A 191 -0.59 -9.99 14.36
N ILE A 192 -1.02 -11.26 14.35
CA ILE A 192 -2.19 -11.68 13.57
C ILE A 192 -3.43 -11.00 14.17
N SER A 193 -4.14 -10.20 13.35
CA SER A 193 -5.46 -9.70 13.70
C SER A 193 -6.48 -10.76 13.35
N ASN A 194 -7.15 -11.28 14.37
CA ASN A 194 -8.26 -12.23 14.22
C ASN A 194 -9.57 -11.50 14.51
N THR A 195 -10.48 -11.51 13.56
CA THR A 195 -11.80 -10.86 13.67
C THR A 195 -12.90 -11.86 14.09
N HIS A 196 -12.51 -12.98 14.73
CA HIS A 196 -13.46 -13.96 15.28
C HIS A 196 -14.03 -13.51 16.59
#